data_c26ea745826151bf0d687ddc3cc665ae
#
_entry.id   c26ea745826151bf0d687ddc3cc665ae
#
_cell.length_a   1.000
_cell.length_b   1.000
_cell.length_c   1.000
_cell.angle_alpha   90.00
_cell.angle_beta   90.00
_cell.angle_gamma   90.00
#
_symmetry.space_group_name_H-M   'P 1'
#
loop_
_entity.id
_entity.type
_entity.pdbx_description
1 polymer ?
#
loop_
_entity_poly.entity_id
_entity_poly.type
_entity_poly.pdbx_seq_one_letter_code
_entity_poly.pdbx_strand_id
1 'polypeptide(L)'
;SDVRDRVSRVRRQLPDEISEPTISKVEADAQPIMYLVMQSEGMSAAELTDYVDRSIVNRFKNLDGVADASINGARTYAMRVWIDPMRLAGQGLTVQDVETAIRNQNAEIPAGRIESQEREFTVLSKTALGTPEEFANIVLKEGGGLQVRLGDVARVELGTADIRRESRFNGATAISIGIVKTAVANPLDVAREVKELLPRLNAELPKGTAISIGFDSTVFIDRSIQNVFHTILEAIGLVLVIILLFLHSFRAALIPIVTIPVSLVATFALMYATGLTVNTLTLLAMVLAIGLVVDDAI
;
A
#
# COMPACT_ATOMS: atom_id res chain seq x y z
N SER A 1 18.30 -14.06 -4.77
CA SER A 1 18.53 -15.50 -4.50
C SER A 1 19.25 -15.71 -3.18
N ASP A 2 20.31 -14.99 -2.92
CA ASP A 2 21.21 -15.20 -1.76
C ASP A 2 20.53 -15.08 -0.38
N VAL A 3 19.60 -14.11 -0.21
CA VAL A 3 18.84 -13.95 1.04
C VAL A 3 17.89 -15.13 1.25
N ARG A 4 17.22 -15.57 0.20
CA ARG A 4 16.29 -16.71 0.26
C ARG A 4 17.03 -17.99 0.64
N ASP A 5 18.20 -18.22 0.06
CA ASP A 5 19.03 -19.39 0.33
C ASP A 5 19.60 -19.40 1.76
N ARG A 6 19.93 -18.21 2.29
CA ARG A 6 20.39 -18.07 3.67
C ARG A 6 19.24 -18.31 4.67
N VAL A 7 18.08 -17.73 4.42
CA VAL A 7 16.90 -17.93 5.28
C VAL A 7 16.47 -19.40 5.28
N SER A 8 16.44 -20.06 4.13
CA SER A 8 16.10 -21.49 4.03
C SER A 8 17.06 -22.39 4.80
N ARG A 9 18.34 -22.03 4.90
CA ARG A 9 19.33 -22.78 5.69
C ARG A 9 19.13 -22.64 7.19
N VAL A 10 18.76 -21.44 7.65
CA VAL A 10 18.54 -21.15 9.07
C VAL A 10 17.17 -21.66 9.54
N ARG A 11 16.22 -21.87 8.64
CA ARG A 11 14.85 -22.31 8.97
C ARG A 11 14.80 -23.56 9.84
N ARG A 12 15.72 -24.53 9.61
CA ARG A 12 15.81 -25.76 10.42
C ARG A 12 16.32 -25.53 11.84
N GLN A 13 16.83 -24.36 12.15
CA GLN A 13 17.30 -23.96 13.48
C GLN A 13 16.28 -23.07 14.22
N LEU A 14 15.19 -22.68 13.56
CA LEU A 14 14.10 -21.91 14.14
C LEU A 14 13.06 -22.85 14.74
N PRO A 15 12.36 -22.47 15.82
CA PRO A 15 11.26 -23.24 16.39
C PRO A 15 10.20 -23.57 15.34
N ASP A 16 9.60 -24.75 15.42
CA ASP A 16 8.59 -25.26 14.47
C ASP A 16 7.30 -24.39 14.46
N GLU A 17 7.10 -23.59 15.50
CA GLU A 17 5.93 -22.71 15.69
C GLU A 17 6.01 -21.39 14.90
N ILE A 18 7.13 -21.11 14.24
CA ILE A 18 7.30 -19.87 13.49
C ILE A 18 6.67 -20.00 12.11
N SER A 19 5.81 -19.03 11.76
CA SER A 19 5.27 -18.88 10.41
C SER A 19 6.40 -18.74 9.38
N GLU A 20 6.18 -19.23 8.16
CA GLU A 20 7.18 -19.10 7.09
C GLU A 20 7.60 -17.64 6.90
N PRO A 21 8.92 -17.35 6.95
CA PRO A 21 9.41 -16.00 6.71
C PRO A 21 9.15 -15.60 5.27
N THR A 22 8.43 -14.49 5.10
CA THR A 22 8.16 -13.91 3.79
C THR A 22 9.34 -13.04 3.37
N ILE A 23 9.97 -13.40 2.26
CA ILE A 23 11.07 -12.63 1.69
C ILE A 23 10.53 -11.85 0.49
N SER A 24 10.46 -10.54 0.61
CA SER A 24 10.09 -9.65 -0.48
C SER A 24 11.26 -8.74 -0.85
N LYS A 25 11.42 -8.47 -2.15
CA LYS A 25 12.33 -7.44 -2.62
C LYS A 25 11.60 -6.10 -2.50
N VAL A 26 12.04 -5.27 -1.56
CA VAL A 26 11.55 -3.90 -1.45
C VAL A 26 12.50 -3.01 -2.25
N GLU A 27 12.00 -2.37 -3.28
CA GLU A 27 12.75 -1.35 -4.01
C GLU A 27 12.81 -0.09 -3.16
N ALA A 28 13.90 0.69 -3.28
CA ALA A 28 14.08 1.91 -2.48
C ALA A 28 12.94 2.92 -2.71
N ASP A 29 12.32 2.89 -3.89
CA ASP A 29 11.20 3.74 -4.29
C ASP A 29 9.81 3.15 -3.99
N ALA A 30 9.74 2.01 -3.29
CA ALA A 30 8.47 1.35 -2.95
C ALA A 30 7.65 2.07 -1.85
N GLN A 31 7.99 3.32 -1.55
CA GLN A 31 7.21 4.15 -0.64
C GLN A 31 5.94 4.67 -1.33
N PRO A 32 4.78 4.64 -0.65
CA PRO A 32 3.58 5.23 -1.19
C PRO A 32 3.75 6.72 -1.47
N ILE A 33 3.39 7.13 -2.68
CA ILE A 33 3.39 8.54 -3.08
C ILE A 33 2.18 9.29 -2.53
N MET A 34 1.11 8.56 -2.22
CA MET A 34 -0.15 9.09 -1.72
C MET A 34 -0.78 8.11 -0.75
N TYR A 35 -1.40 8.63 0.30
CA TYR A 35 -2.27 7.88 1.19
C TYR A 35 -3.70 8.38 1.05
N LEU A 36 -4.59 7.50 0.62
CA LEU A 36 -6.02 7.74 0.62
C LEU A 36 -6.62 7.21 1.91
N VAL A 37 -7.61 7.89 2.42
CA VAL A 37 -8.27 7.54 3.68
C VAL A 37 -9.74 7.29 3.41
N MET A 38 -10.21 6.12 3.79
CA MET A 38 -11.61 5.76 3.70
C MET A 38 -12.23 5.72 5.10
N GLN A 39 -13.35 6.40 5.27
CA GLN A 39 -14.11 6.46 6.51
C GLN A 39 -15.56 6.11 6.22
N SER A 40 -16.22 5.53 7.22
CA SER A 40 -17.66 5.23 7.17
C SER A 40 -18.30 5.47 8.53
N GLU A 41 -19.50 6.06 8.52
CA GLU A 41 -20.32 6.23 9.73
C GLU A 41 -21.12 4.97 10.09
N GLY A 42 -21.39 4.11 9.09
CA GLY A 42 -22.26 2.94 9.25
C GLY A 42 -21.56 1.60 9.27
N MET A 43 -20.26 1.54 8.92
CA MET A 43 -19.50 0.29 8.86
C MET A 43 -18.51 0.19 10.01
N SER A 44 -18.40 -1.00 10.60
CA SER A 44 -17.29 -1.32 11.50
C SER A 44 -15.96 -1.32 10.75
N ALA A 45 -14.85 -1.24 11.47
CA ALA A 45 -13.51 -1.27 10.85
C ALA A 45 -13.24 -2.56 10.06
N ALA A 46 -13.84 -3.68 10.46
CA ALA A 46 -13.72 -4.95 9.75
C ALA A 46 -14.52 -4.96 8.44
N GLU A 47 -15.76 -4.50 8.48
CA GLU A 47 -16.62 -4.35 7.29
C GLU A 47 -15.99 -3.38 6.28
N LEU A 48 -15.48 -2.25 6.78
CA LEU A 48 -14.81 -1.27 5.95
C LEU A 48 -13.53 -1.85 5.30
N THR A 49 -12.75 -2.65 6.06
CA THR A 49 -11.58 -3.34 5.53
C THR A 49 -11.95 -4.30 4.40
N ASP A 50 -12.96 -5.15 4.62
CA ASP A 50 -13.43 -6.12 3.62
C ASP A 50 -13.96 -5.41 2.37
N TYR A 51 -14.70 -4.33 2.55
CA TYR A 51 -15.20 -3.52 1.42
C TYR A 51 -14.07 -2.89 0.61
N VAL A 52 -13.06 -2.30 1.30
CA VAL A 52 -11.89 -1.70 0.66
C VAL A 52 -11.12 -2.75 -0.15
N ASP A 53 -10.85 -3.91 0.46
CA ASP A 53 -10.07 -4.96 -0.18
C ASP A 53 -10.75 -5.51 -1.44
N ARG A 54 -12.04 -5.84 -1.35
CA ARG A 54 -12.77 -6.44 -2.46
C ARG A 54 -13.14 -5.46 -3.56
N SER A 55 -13.49 -4.22 -3.22
CA SER A 55 -14.17 -3.31 -4.17
C SER A 55 -13.31 -2.12 -4.59
N ILE A 56 -12.37 -1.69 -3.77
CA ILE A 56 -11.67 -0.42 -3.97
C ILE A 56 -10.22 -0.62 -4.40
N VAL A 57 -9.47 -1.49 -3.72
CA VAL A 57 -8.02 -1.68 -3.95
C VAL A 57 -7.72 -2.01 -5.41
N ASN A 58 -8.46 -2.93 -6.01
CA ASN A 58 -8.24 -3.35 -7.39
C ASN A 58 -8.49 -2.21 -8.40
N ARG A 59 -9.35 -1.26 -8.08
CA ARG A 59 -9.58 -0.10 -8.94
C ARG A 59 -8.36 0.81 -9.03
N PHE A 60 -7.64 0.97 -7.91
CA PHE A 60 -6.39 1.72 -7.90
C PHE A 60 -5.24 0.93 -8.52
N LYS A 61 -5.15 -0.40 -8.29
CA LYS A 61 -4.12 -1.25 -8.90
C LYS A 61 -4.20 -1.29 -10.42
N ASN A 62 -5.36 -1.05 -10.99
CA ASN A 62 -5.57 -1.06 -12.44
C ASN A 62 -5.26 0.30 -13.12
N LEU A 63 -4.86 1.33 -12.37
CA LEU A 63 -4.42 2.60 -12.94
C LEU A 63 -3.02 2.49 -13.53
N ASP A 64 -2.77 3.21 -14.61
CA ASP A 64 -1.48 3.24 -15.25
C ASP A 64 -0.40 3.79 -14.30
N GLY A 65 0.73 3.11 -14.25
CA GLY A 65 1.86 3.49 -13.41
C GLY A 65 1.72 3.16 -11.91
N VAL A 66 0.62 2.58 -11.47
CA VAL A 66 0.47 2.04 -10.11
C VAL A 66 1.09 0.64 -10.03
N ALA A 67 2.03 0.44 -9.09
CA ALA A 67 2.63 -0.86 -8.82
C ALA A 67 1.82 -1.65 -7.79
N ASP A 68 1.34 -0.97 -6.75
CA ASP A 68 0.54 -1.56 -5.69
C ASP A 68 -0.35 -0.53 -5.01
N ALA A 69 -1.45 -1.01 -4.44
CA ALA A 69 -2.32 -0.28 -3.54
C ALA A 69 -2.49 -1.10 -2.27
N SER A 70 -1.76 -0.72 -1.22
CA SER A 70 -1.70 -1.47 0.04
C SER A 70 -2.64 -0.89 1.09
N ILE A 71 -3.32 -1.79 1.81
CA ILE A 71 -4.21 -1.38 2.91
C ILE A 71 -3.39 -1.28 4.19
N ASN A 72 -3.45 -0.12 4.83
CA ASN A 72 -2.86 0.11 6.15
C ASN A 72 -3.96 0.30 7.21
N GLY A 73 -3.76 -0.30 8.38
CA GLY A 73 -4.78 -0.31 9.44
C GLY A 73 -5.92 -1.29 9.18
N ALA A 74 -5.72 -2.27 8.28
CA ALA A 74 -6.68 -3.32 7.99
C ALA A 74 -7.07 -4.09 9.25
N ARG A 75 -8.36 -4.37 9.40
CA ARG A 75 -8.93 -5.25 10.42
C ARG A 75 -9.63 -6.41 9.74
N THR A 76 -8.85 -7.41 9.33
CA THR A 76 -9.38 -8.61 8.71
C THR A 76 -10.22 -9.41 9.69
N TYR A 77 -11.31 -9.98 9.20
CA TYR A 77 -12.12 -10.89 10.00
C TYR A 77 -11.31 -12.11 10.44
N ALA A 78 -11.54 -12.51 11.67
CA ALA A 78 -11.00 -13.77 12.21
C ALA A 78 -11.99 -14.37 13.21
N MET A 79 -12.05 -15.68 13.26
CA MET A 79 -12.74 -16.39 14.32
C MET A 79 -11.90 -16.31 15.60
N ARG A 80 -12.46 -15.73 16.66
CA ARG A 80 -11.79 -15.59 17.95
C ARG A 80 -12.33 -16.62 18.92
N VAL A 81 -11.40 -17.36 19.51
CA VAL A 81 -11.69 -18.39 20.51
C VAL A 81 -11.14 -17.92 21.84
N TRP A 82 -12.01 -17.59 22.77
CA TRP A 82 -11.68 -17.17 24.14
C TRP A 82 -11.78 -18.37 25.05
N ILE A 83 -10.64 -19.01 25.32
CA ILE A 83 -10.56 -20.22 26.15
C ILE A 83 -10.75 -19.85 27.62
N ASP A 84 -11.61 -20.61 28.33
CA ASP A 84 -11.70 -20.58 29.77
C ASP A 84 -10.71 -21.59 30.36
N PRO A 85 -9.62 -21.14 31.03
CA PRO A 85 -8.60 -22.04 31.54
C PRO A 85 -9.12 -23.03 32.61
N MET A 86 -10.11 -22.61 33.40
CA MET A 86 -10.65 -23.48 34.46
C MET A 86 -11.52 -24.59 33.88
N ARG A 87 -12.37 -24.27 32.92
CA ARG A 87 -13.17 -25.27 32.20
C ARG A 87 -12.31 -26.23 31.41
N LEU A 88 -11.28 -25.71 30.71
CA LEU A 88 -10.34 -26.50 29.95
C LEU A 88 -9.61 -27.50 30.84
N ALA A 89 -9.02 -27.06 31.96
CA ALA A 89 -8.36 -27.88 32.92
C ALA A 89 -9.29 -28.93 33.56
N GLY A 90 -10.55 -28.56 33.86
CA GLY A 90 -11.57 -29.48 34.39
C GLY A 90 -11.89 -30.67 33.45
N GLN A 91 -11.67 -30.49 32.14
CA GLN A 91 -11.84 -31.56 31.15
C GLN A 91 -10.51 -32.33 30.87
N GLY A 92 -9.41 -31.98 31.55
CA GLY A 92 -8.08 -32.55 31.34
C GLY A 92 -7.53 -32.26 29.95
N LEU A 93 -7.86 -31.07 29.38
CA LEU A 93 -7.43 -30.61 28.06
C LEU A 93 -6.40 -29.49 28.21
N THR A 94 -5.53 -29.37 27.21
CA THR A 94 -4.55 -28.28 27.07
C THR A 94 -4.93 -27.34 25.92
N VAL A 95 -4.30 -26.18 25.88
CA VAL A 95 -4.47 -25.22 24.77
C VAL A 95 -4.02 -25.86 23.45
N GLN A 96 -2.99 -26.71 23.50
CA GLN A 96 -2.46 -27.44 22.34
C GLN A 96 -3.50 -28.42 21.75
N ASP A 97 -4.31 -29.06 22.62
CA ASP A 97 -5.38 -29.94 22.16
C ASP A 97 -6.45 -29.16 21.41
N VAL A 98 -6.79 -27.96 21.91
CA VAL A 98 -7.73 -27.06 21.23
C VAL A 98 -7.19 -26.61 19.87
N GLU A 99 -5.94 -26.18 19.80
CA GLU A 99 -5.30 -25.76 18.53
C GLU A 99 -5.28 -26.90 17.53
N THR A 100 -4.88 -28.09 17.97
CA THR A 100 -4.82 -29.27 17.12
C THR A 100 -6.20 -29.67 16.59
N ALA A 101 -7.22 -29.63 17.43
CA ALA A 101 -8.60 -29.95 17.04
C ALA A 101 -9.13 -28.94 16.01
N ILE A 102 -8.91 -27.65 16.23
CA ILE A 102 -9.30 -26.59 15.27
C ILE A 102 -8.58 -26.80 13.93
N ARG A 103 -7.27 -27.01 13.96
CA ARG A 103 -6.46 -27.21 12.75
C ARG A 103 -6.90 -28.45 11.95
N ASN A 104 -7.24 -29.53 12.61
CA ASN A 104 -7.65 -30.77 11.96
C ASN A 104 -9.08 -30.73 11.40
N GLN A 105 -10.00 -30.03 12.08
CA GLN A 105 -11.41 -30.00 11.69
C GLN A 105 -11.77 -28.77 10.84
N ASN A 106 -10.90 -27.76 10.74
CA ASN A 106 -11.04 -26.61 9.86
C ASN A 106 -10.06 -26.68 8.68
N ALA A 107 -9.96 -27.85 8.05
CA ALA A 107 -9.11 -28.04 6.89
C ALA A 107 -9.95 -28.16 5.62
N GLU A 108 -9.65 -27.38 4.59
CA GLU A 108 -10.19 -27.60 3.24
C GLU A 108 -9.49 -28.80 2.62
N ILE A 109 -10.21 -29.92 2.53
CA ILE A 109 -9.71 -31.13 1.88
C ILE A 109 -10.30 -31.18 0.47
N PRO A 110 -9.46 -31.08 -0.59
CA PRO A 110 -9.95 -31.27 -1.95
C PRO A 110 -10.53 -32.67 -2.10
N ALA A 111 -11.81 -32.78 -2.40
CA ALA A 111 -12.52 -34.07 -2.48
C ALA A 111 -12.22 -34.86 -3.76
N GLY A 112 -11.33 -34.34 -4.64
CA GLY A 112 -10.90 -35.00 -5.86
C GLY A 112 -11.65 -34.51 -7.10
N ARG A 113 -11.53 -35.27 -8.20
CA ARG A 113 -12.09 -34.94 -9.51
C ARG A 113 -12.96 -36.11 -9.99
N ILE A 114 -14.04 -35.80 -10.64
CA ILE A 114 -14.84 -36.76 -11.38
C ILE A 114 -14.55 -36.54 -12.85
N GLU A 115 -13.85 -37.47 -13.46
CA GLU A 115 -13.49 -37.44 -14.88
C GLU A 115 -14.48 -38.30 -15.69
N SER A 116 -15.02 -37.71 -16.74
CA SER A 116 -15.72 -38.44 -17.80
C SER A 116 -15.00 -38.17 -19.15
N GLN A 117 -15.31 -38.94 -20.18
CA GLN A 117 -14.65 -38.76 -21.49
C GLN A 117 -14.85 -37.39 -22.12
N GLU A 118 -15.82 -36.60 -21.68
CA GLU A 118 -16.12 -35.28 -22.25
C GLU A 118 -16.07 -34.12 -21.24
N ARG A 119 -16.04 -34.38 -19.92
CA ARG A 119 -16.11 -33.35 -18.88
C ARG A 119 -15.35 -33.77 -17.63
N GLU A 120 -14.63 -32.80 -17.07
CA GLU A 120 -14.00 -32.91 -15.77
C GLU A 120 -14.75 -32.02 -14.76
N PHE A 121 -15.14 -32.61 -13.62
CA PHE A 121 -15.76 -31.88 -12.52
C PHE A 121 -14.86 -31.95 -11.30
N THR A 122 -14.37 -30.81 -10.85
CA THR A 122 -13.68 -30.72 -9.54
C THR A 122 -14.74 -30.76 -8.43
N VAL A 123 -14.65 -31.73 -7.55
CA VAL A 123 -15.52 -31.80 -6.38
C VAL A 123 -14.89 -30.98 -5.27
N LEU A 124 -15.50 -29.85 -4.92
CA LEU A 124 -15.12 -29.04 -3.78
C LEU A 124 -15.92 -29.51 -2.56
N SER A 125 -15.22 -30.03 -1.56
CA SER A 125 -15.83 -30.31 -0.27
C SER A 125 -15.84 -29.02 0.55
N LYS A 126 -17.01 -28.53 0.93
CA LYS A 126 -17.15 -27.35 1.82
C LYS A 126 -16.93 -27.81 3.26
N THR A 127 -15.66 -28.06 3.60
CA THR A 127 -15.22 -28.52 4.94
C THR A 127 -14.74 -27.38 5.83
N ALA A 128 -14.47 -26.20 5.25
CA ALA A 128 -14.08 -25.01 6.02
C ALA A 128 -15.26 -24.49 6.84
N LEU A 129 -15.04 -24.32 8.12
CA LEU A 129 -16.00 -23.76 9.06
C LEU A 129 -16.07 -22.26 8.87
N GLY A 130 -17.28 -21.67 8.80
CA GLY A 130 -17.50 -20.27 8.50
C GLY A 130 -18.20 -19.49 9.60
N THR A 131 -18.86 -20.14 10.55
CA THR A 131 -19.67 -19.49 11.58
C THR A 131 -19.17 -19.80 13.00
N PRO A 132 -19.39 -18.90 13.98
CA PRO A 132 -19.05 -19.16 15.37
C PRO A 132 -19.68 -20.44 15.93
N GLU A 133 -20.90 -20.77 15.49
CA GLU A 133 -21.65 -21.98 15.89
C GLU A 133 -20.98 -23.24 15.36
N GLU A 134 -20.51 -23.24 14.10
CA GLU A 134 -19.78 -24.36 13.53
C GLU A 134 -18.46 -24.59 14.28
N PHE A 135 -17.72 -23.51 14.59
CA PHE A 135 -16.51 -23.62 15.41
C PHE A 135 -16.80 -24.09 16.82
N ALA A 136 -17.85 -23.62 17.48
CA ALA A 136 -18.23 -24.07 18.82
C ALA A 136 -18.54 -25.56 18.88
N ASN A 137 -18.96 -26.17 17.78
CA ASN A 137 -19.27 -27.59 17.64
C ASN A 137 -18.03 -28.48 17.39
N ILE A 138 -16.83 -27.92 17.20
CA ILE A 138 -15.60 -28.69 17.07
C ILE A 138 -15.44 -29.63 18.27
N VAL A 139 -15.22 -30.92 18.01
CA VAL A 139 -15.03 -31.91 19.06
C VAL A 139 -13.57 -31.93 19.50
N LEU A 140 -13.31 -31.64 20.78
CA LEU A 140 -11.99 -31.63 21.39
C LEU A 140 -11.60 -33.01 21.95
N LYS A 141 -12.59 -33.72 22.51
CA LYS A 141 -12.33 -35.01 23.14
C LYS A 141 -13.57 -35.89 23.06
N GLU A 142 -13.36 -37.16 22.73
CA GLU A 142 -14.39 -38.20 22.80
C GLU A 142 -13.98 -39.27 23.80
N GLY A 143 -14.89 -39.67 24.70
CA GLY A 143 -14.63 -40.73 25.65
C GLY A 143 -15.82 -41.00 26.55
N GLY A 144 -16.12 -42.31 26.83
CA GLY A 144 -17.16 -42.72 27.77
C GLY A 144 -18.60 -42.30 27.40
N GLY A 145 -18.86 -42.05 26.12
CA GLY A 145 -20.20 -41.57 25.64
C GLY A 145 -20.43 -40.09 25.78
N LEU A 146 -19.44 -39.32 26.25
CA LEU A 146 -19.45 -37.88 26.34
C LEU A 146 -18.54 -37.30 25.27
N GLN A 147 -19.01 -36.25 24.55
CA GLN A 147 -18.22 -35.43 23.65
C GLN A 147 -17.99 -34.09 24.33
N VAL A 148 -16.74 -33.66 24.45
CA VAL A 148 -16.39 -32.27 24.86
C VAL A 148 -16.20 -31.46 23.62
N ARG A 149 -16.97 -30.39 23.47
CA ARG A 149 -16.91 -29.47 22.33
C ARG A 149 -16.18 -28.21 22.69
N LEU A 150 -15.73 -27.47 21.68
CA LEU A 150 -15.03 -26.20 21.86
C LEU A 150 -15.90 -25.18 22.64
N GLY A 151 -17.21 -25.13 22.36
CA GLY A 151 -18.15 -24.27 23.05
C GLY A 151 -18.32 -24.56 24.54
N ASP A 152 -17.95 -25.76 25.03
CA ASP A 152 -18.01 -26.11 26.45
C ASP A 152 -16.87 -25.47 27.26
N VAL A 153 -15.72 -25.23 26.62
CA VAL A 153 -14.50 -24.72 27.24
C VAL A 153 -14.06 -23.35 26.75
N ALA A 154 -14.73 -22.83 25.69
CA ALA A 154 -14.39 -21.54 25.11
C ALA A 154 -15.62 -20.79 24.60
N ARG A 155 -15.53 -19.46 24.54
CA ARG A 155 -16.46 -18.61 23.81
C ARG A 155 -15.90 -18.35 22.41
N VAL A 156 -16.69 -18.61 21.38
CA VAL A 156 -16.34 -18.37 20.00
C VAL A 156 -17.13 -17.19 19.48
N GLU A 157 -16.45 -16.26 18.83
CA GLU A 157 -17.10 -15.09 18.21
C GLU A 157 -16.36 -14.65 16.94
N LEU A 158 -17.10 -14.08 16.00
CA LEU A 158 -16.50 -13.41 14.85
C LEU A 158 -15.93 -12.05 15.31
N GLY A 159 -14.65 -11.87 15.12
CA GLY A 159 -13.94 -10.64 15.50
C GLY A 159 -12.91 -10.26 14.44
N THR A 160 -11.85 -9.58 14.88
CA THR A 160 -10.74 -9.18 14.02
C THR A 160 -9.45 -9.87 14.41
N ALA A 161 -8.59 -10.18 13.45
CA ALA A 161 -7.31 -10.85 13.67
C ALA A 161 -6.40 -10.04 14.60
N ASP A 162 -6.32 -8.73 14.40
CA ASP A 162 -5.56 -7.83 15.26
C ASP A 162 -6.49 -6.78 15.89
N ILE A 163 -6.53 -6.77 17.23
CA ILE A 163 -7.30 -5.78 18.02
C ILE A 163 -6.43 -4.63 18.53
N ARG A 164 -5.10 -4.74 18.41
CA ARG A 164 -4.15 -3.77 18.98
C ARG A 164 -3.83 -2.64 18.00
N ARG A 165 -4.10 -2.83 16.71
CA ARG A 165 -3.90 -1.82 15.68
C ARG A 165 -5.19 -1.08 15.42
N GLU A 166 -5.13 0.24 15.40
CA GLU A 166 -6.22 1.10 15.02
C GLU A 166 -5.69 2.21 14.13
N SER A 167 -6.36 2.43 13.00
CA SER A 167 -6.09 3.56 12.12
C SER A 167 -7.17 4.60 12.32
N ARG A 168 -6.77 5.84 12.57
CA ARG A 168 -7.68 6.98 12.75
C ARG A 168 -7.25 8.14 11.87
N PHE A 169 -8.22 8.84 11.34
CA PHE A 169 -8.02 10.08 10.61
C PHE A 169 -8.99 11.13 11.16
N ASN A 170 -8.45 12.27 11.58
CA ASN A 170 -9.22 13.34 12.24
C ASN A 170 -10.06 12.84 13.43
N GLY A 171 -9.54 11.88 14.19
CA GLY A 171 -10.22 11.33 15.39
C GLY A 171 -11.22 10.20 15.09
N ALA A 172 -11.67 10.00 13.87
CA ALA A 172 -12.57 8.93 13.47
C ALA A 172 -11.81 7.69 12.95
N THR A 173 -12.41 6.51 13.13
CA THR A 173 -11.85 5.26 12.58
C THR A 173 -11.77 5.33 11.07
N ALA A 174 -10.63 4.92 10.51
CA ALA A 174 -10.35 5.01 9.09
C ALA A 174 -9.50 3.85 8.60
N ILE A 175 -9.61 3.53 7.32
CA ILE A 175 -8.70 2.63 6.61
C ILE A 175 -7.89 3.45 5.64
N SER A 176 -6.56 3.28 5.65
CA SER A 176 -5.67 3.98 4.75
C SER A 176 -5.23 3.08 3.61
N ILE A 177 -5.23 3.63 2.39
CA ILE A 177 -4.77 2.95 1.18
C ILE A 177 -3.52 3.69 0.69
N GLY A 178 -2.37 3.03 0.73
CA GLY A 178 -1.11 3.57 0.23
C GLY A 178 -0.94 3.25 -1.24
N ILE A 179 -0.82 4.26 -2.09
CA ILE A 179 -0.61 4.13 -3.52
C ILE A 179 0.89 4.13 -3.82
N VAL A 180 1.41 3.03 -4.33
CA VAL A 180 2.79 2.84 -4.72
C VAL A 180 2.90 2.89 -6.23
N LYS A 181 3.77 3.75 -6.75
CA LYS A 181 4.03 3.84 -8.20
C LYS A 181 5.03 2.78 -8.68
N THR A 182 5.00 2.46 -9.96
CA THR A 182 6.09 1.69 -10.59
C THR A 182 7.37 2.51 -10.63
N ALA A 183 8.53 1.85 -10.69
CA ALA A 183 9.84 2.54 -10.68
C ALA A 183 9.97 3.59 -11.79
N VAL A 184 9.39 3.32 -12.96
CA VAL A 184 9.51 4.19 -14.16
C VAL A 184 8.38 5.22 -14.28
N ALA A 185 7.29 5.11 -13.51
CA ALA A 185 6.17 6.02 -13.62
C ALA A 185 6.47 7.41 -13.02
N ASN A 186 5.90 8.43 -13.65
CA ASN A 186 5.92 9.79 -13.12
C ASN A 186 4.92 9.92 -11.96
N PRO A 187 5.35 10.31 -10.76
CA PRO A 187 4.47 10.42 -9.60
C PRO A 187 3.33 11.43 -9.79
N LEU A 188 3.54 12.50 -10.55
CA LEU A 188 2.51 13.52 -10.82
C LEU A 188 1.39 12.97 -11.70
N ASP A 189 1.73 12.14 -12.71
CA ASP A 189 0.74 11.54 -13.59
C ASP A 189 -0.10 10.51 -12.85
N VAL A 190 0.54 9.63 -12.06
CA VAL A 190 -0.15 8.67 -11.21
C VAL A 190 -1.09 9.37 -10.23
N ALA A 191 -0.62 10.44 -9.57
CA ALA A 191 -1.45 11.18 -8.64
C ALA A 191 -2.65 11.86 -9.33
N ARG A 192 -2.47 12.33 -10.57
CA ARG A 192 -3.56 12.92 -11.36
C ARG A 192 -4.64 11.87 -11.65
N GLU A 193 -4.27 10.69 -12.12
CA GLU A 193 -5.22 9.60 -12.39
C GLU A 193 -5.97 9.15 -11.13
N VAL A 194 -5.26 9.03 -10.00
CA VAL A 194 -5.91 8.74 -8.72
C VAL A 194 -6.92 9.82 -8.34
N LYS A 195 -6.56 11.10 -8.48
CA LYS A 195 -7.45 12.24 -8.17
C LYS A 195 -8.67 12.29 -9.09
N GLU A 196 -8.52 11.94 -10.36
CA GLU A 196 -9.63 11.88 -11.34
C GLU A 196 -10.58 10.70 -11.05
N LEU A 197 -10.07 9.60 -10.50
CA LEU A 197 -10.89 8.45 -10.12
C LEU A 197 -11.70 8.70 -8.85
N LEU A 198 -11.18 9.48 -7.89
CA LEU A 198 -11.82 9.69 -6.58
C LEU A 198 -13.27 10.18 -6.63
N PRO A 199 -13.66 11.18 -7.45
CA PRO A 199 -15.05 11.63 -7.54
C PRO A 199 -15.99 10.54 -8.02
N ARG A 200 -15.55 9.71 -8.96
CA ARG A 200 -16.34 8.59 -9.50
C ARG A 200 -16.55 7.53 -8.44
N LEU A 201 -15.48 7.16 -7.72
CA LEU A 201 -15.56 6.22 -6.60
C LEU A 201 -16.50 6.74 -5.52
N ASN A 202 -16.36 8.00 -5.09
CA ASN A 202 -17.21 8.58 -4.06
C ASN A 202 -18.70 8.59 -4.44
N ALA A 203 -19.03 8.70 -5.73
CA ALA A 203 -20.41 8.62 -6.20
C ALA A 203 -21.01 7.20 -6.12
N GLU A 204 -20.17 6.16 -6.15
CA GLU A 204 -20.55 4.75 -6.09
C GLU A 204 -20.58 4.21 -4.65
N LEU A 205 -19.98 4.93 -3.68
CA LEU A 205 -19.89 4.46 -2.30
C LEU A 205 -21.24 4.41 -1.58
N PRO A 206 -21.39 3.48 -0.63
CA PRO A 206 -22.54 3.47 0.29
C PRO A 206 -22.68 4.80 1.03
N LYS A 207 -23.91 5.18 1.36
CA LYS A 207 -24.21 6.40 2.12
C LYS A 207 -23.44 6.43 3.44
N GLY A 208 -22.88 7.58 3.78
CA GLY A 208 -22.06 7.77 4.98
C GLY A 208 -20.63 7.25 4.86
N THR A 209 -20.20 6.84 3.66
CA THR A 209 -18.84 6.41 3.38
C THR A 209 -18.17 7.38 2.41
N ALA A 210 -16.92 7.75 2.66
CA ALA A 210 -16.16 8.65 1.81
C ALA A 210 -14.69 8.25 1.72
N ILE A 211 -14.09 8.47 0.53
CA ILE A 211 -12.64 8.41 0.33
C ILE A 211 -12.11 9.83 0.16
N SER A 212 -11.09 10.16 0.91
CA SER A 212 -10.38 11.44 0.84
C SER A 212 -8.87 11.23 0.73
N ILE A 213 -8.15 12.29 0.37
CA ILE A 213 -6.69 12.28 0.34
C ILE A 213 -6.21 12.62 1.76
N GLY A 214 -5.53 11.67 2.40
CA GLY A 214 -4.93 11.89 3.71
C GLY A 214 -3.52 12.50 3.62
N PHE A 215 -2.74 12.07 2.63
CA PHE A 215 -1.40 12.58 2.36
C PHE A 215 -1.08 12.47 0.87
N ASP A 216 -0.41 13.47 0.34
CA ASP A 216 -0.02 13.54 -1.07
C ASP A 216 1.36 14.19 -1.20
N SER A 217 2.38 13.36 -1.44
CA SER A 217 3.76 13.85 -1.64
C SER A 217 3.94 14.60 -2.95
N THR A 218 3.05 14.38 -3.93
CA THR A 218 3.17 15.00 -5.25
C THR A 218 2.88 16.50 -5.23
N VAL A 219 2.13 16.98 -4.26
CA VAL A 219 1.90 18.42 -4.03
C VAL A 219 3.24 19.14 -3.74
N PHE A 220 4.12 18.51 -2.97
CA PHE A 220 5.43 19.07 -2.72
C PHE A 220 6.30 19.09 -3.98
N ILE A 221 6.26 18.01 -4.76
CA ILE A 221 7.02 17.89 -6.02
C ILE A 221 6.56 18.95 -7.01
N ASP A 222 5.24 19.09 -7.21
CA ASP A 222 4.65 20.08 -8.12
C ASP A 222 5.04 21.50 -7.73
N ARG A 223 4.88 21.85 -6.44
CA ARG A 223 5.31 23.17 -5.92
C ARG A 223 6.81 23.41 -6.10
N SER A 224 7.63 22.38 -5.90
CA SER A 224 9.09 22.49 -6.10
C SER A 224 9.43 22.80 -7.55
N ILE A 225 8.76 22.15 -8.50
CA ILE A 225 8.93 22.42 -9.94
C ILE A 225 8.50 23.86 -10.25
N GLN A 226 7.34 24.29 -9.78
CA GLN A 226 6.88 25.66 -9.98
C GLN A 226 7.83 26.69 -9.40
N ASN A 227 8.34 26.48 -8.19
CA ASN A 227 9.32 27.36 -7.57
C ASN A 227 10.62 27.47 -8.39
N VAL A 228 11.08 26.35 -8.98
CA VAL A 228 12.26 26.38 -9.86
C VAL A 228 11.98 27.25 -11.09
N PHE A 229 10.81 27.09 -11.73
CA PHE A 229 10.44 27.95 -12.87
C PHE A 229 10.39 29.43 -12.48
N HIS A 230 9.81 29.76 -11.32
CA HIS A 230 9.80 31.13 -10.82
C HIS A 230 11.21 31.65 -10.58
N THR A 231 12.08 30.86 -9.93
CA THR A 231 13.48 31.25 -9.66
C THR A 231 14.26 31.50 -10.97
N ILE A 232 14.02 30.66 -12.00
CA ILE A 232 14.62 30.85 -13.32
C ILE A 232 14.20 32.18 -13.93
N LEU A 233 12.89 32.49 -13.90
CA LEU A 233 12.36 33.75 -14.45
C LEU A 233 12.89 34.96 -13.68
N GLU A 234 12.94 34.90 -12.35
CA GLU A 234 13.52 35.94 -11.50
C GLU A 234 15.01 36.15 -11.79
N ALA A 235 15.77 35.05 -11.92
CA ALA A 235 17.21 35.14 -12.26
C ALA A 235 17.43 35.80 -13.62
N ILE A 236 16.67 35.39 -14.64
CA ILE A 236 16.72 36.01 -15.97
C ILE A 236 16.40 37.50 -15.88
N GLY A 237 15.34 37.86 -15.16
CA GLY A 237 14.92 39.26 -14.99
C GLY A 237 16.01 40.11 -14.29
N LEU A 238 16.59 39.58 -13.22
CA LEU A 238 17.64 40.28 -12.45
C LEU A 238 18.94 40.47 -13.27
N VAL A 239 19.35 39.43 -13.99
CA VAL A 239 20.50 39.49 -14.90
C VAL A 239 20.27 40.54 -15.99
N LEU A 240 19.07 40.58 -16.56
CA LEU A 240 18.72 41.57 -17.58
C LEU A 240 18.81 43.00 -17.06
N VAL A 241 18.32 43.26 -15.84
CA VAL A 241 18.42 44.56 -15.18
C VAL A 241 19.89 44.95 -14.96
N ILE A 242 20.71 44.02 -14.45
CA ILE A 242 22.14 44.27 -14.21
C ILE A 242 22.88 44.61 -15.50
N ILE A 243 22.66 43.80 -16.56
CA ILE A 243 23.32 44.03 -17.86
C ILE A 243 22.89 45.39 -18.47
N LEU A 244 21.61 45.73 -18.42
CA LEU A 244 21.13 47.03 -18.89
C LEU A 244 21.75 48.18 -18.11
N LEU A 245 21.94 48.01 -16.81
CA LEU A 245 22.48 49.05 -15.94
C LEU A 245 23.99 49.31 -16.19
N PHE A 246 24.77 48.23 -16.44
CA PHE A 246 26.22 48.32 -16.64
C PHE A 246 26.62 48.56 -18.11
N LEU A 247 25.98 47.85 -19.06
CA LEU A 247 26.38 47.95 -20.48
C LEU A 247 25.58 49.02 -21.27
N HIS A 248 24.49 49.55 -20.72
CA HIS A 248 23.65 50.55 -21.37
C HIS A 248 23.24 50.19 -22.84
N SER A 249 23.24 48.89 -23.16
CA SER A 249 23.00 48.36 -24.50
C SER A 249 21.98 47.23 -24.47
N PHE A 250 20.80 47.50 -25.04
CA PHE A 250 19.74 46.51 -25.16
C PHE A 250 20.15 45.29 -26.04
N ARG A 251 21.01 45.53 -27.03
CA ARG A 251 21.53 44.43 -27.88
C ARG A 251 22.41 43.48 -27.13
N ALA A 252 23.26 43.95 -26.19
CA ALA A 252 24.07 43.12 -25.35
C ALA A 252 23.24 42.32 -24.35
N ALA A 253 22.13 42.86 -23.83
CA ALA A 253 21.22 42.15 -22.92
C ALA A 253 20.47 40.99 -23.60
N LEU A 254 20.34 41.02 -24.92
CA LEU A 254 19.66 39.97 -25.68
C LEU A 254 20.43 38.65 -25.68
N ILE A 255 21.78 38.70 -25.51
CA ILE A 255 22.64 37.51 -25.53
C ILE A 255 22.28 36.57 -24.34
N PRO A 256 22.32 36.97 -23.07
CA PRO A 256 21.96 36.11 -21.94
C PRO A 256 20.48 35.68 -21.97
N ILE A 257 19.57 36.56 -22.43
CA ILE A 257 18.15 36.21 -22.55
C ILE A 257 17.93 35.00 -23.45
N VAL A 258 18.69 34.86 -24.52
CA VAL A 258 18.60 33.72 -25.45
C VAL A 258 19.45 32.54 -24.97
N THR A 259 20.64 32.80 -24.42
CA THR A 259 21.60 31.77 -24.01
C THR A 259 21.04 30.92 -22.85
N ILE A 260 20.41 31.54 -21.84
CA ILE A 260 19.87 30.82 -20.67
C ILE A 260 18.81 29.80 -21.07
N PRO A 261 17.71 30.14 -21.79
CA PRO A 261 16.73 29.16 -22.22
C PRO A 261 17.30 28.07 -23.12
N VAL A 262 18.21 28.41 -24.04
CA VAL A 262 18.86 27.43 -24.93
C VAL A 262 19.71 26.44 -24.12
N SER A 263 20.49 26.91 -23.17
CA SER A 263 21.29 26.05 -22.28
C SER A 263 20.40 25.12 -21.44
N LEU A 264 19.29 25.64 -20.92
CA LEU A 264 18.32 24.80 -20.16
C LEU A 264 17.69 23.73 -21.02
N VAL A 265 17.21 24.07 -22.22
CA VAL A 265 16.65 23.10 -23.14
C VAL A 265 17.69 22.04 -23.55
N ALA A 266 18.94 22.46 -23.82
CA ALA A 266 20.03 21.56 -24.11
C ALA A 266 20.33 20.61 -22.94
N THR A 267 20.31 21.11 -21.70
CA THR A 267 20.50 20.31 -20.49
C THR A 267 19.39 19.28 -20.32
N PHE A 268 18.12 19.66 -20.49
CA PHE A 268 17.01 18.72 -20.44
C PHE A 268 17.09 17.66 -21.55
N ALA A 269 17.49 18.05 -22.76
CA ALA A 269 17.69 17.10 -23.86
C ALA A 269 18.82 16.09 -23.55
N LEU A 270 19.90 16.55 -22.92
CA LEU A 270 21.01 15.68 -22.50
C LEU A 270 20.57 14.73 -21.37
N MET A 271 19.84 15.24 -20.38
CA MET A 271 19.27 14.44 -19.29
C MET A 271 18.37 13.34 -19.87
N TYR A 272 17.51 13.70 -20.81
CA TYR A 272 16.64 12.73 -21.47
C TYR A 272 17.45 11.65 -22.22
N ALA A 273 18.47 12.03 -22.97
CA ALA A 273 19.32 11.12 -23.71
C ALA A 273 20.14 10.18 -22.81
N THR A 274 20.51 10.64 -21.60
CA THR A 274 21.27 9.85 -20.62
C THR A 274 20.37 9.07 -19.64
N GLY A 275 19.05 9.19 -19.75
CA GLY A 275 18.10 8.52 -18.86
C GLY A 275 18.04 9.09 -17.44
N LEU A 276 18.53 10.32 -17.22
CA LEU A 276 18.43 11.00 -15.94
C LEU A 276 17.01 11.52 -15.72
N THR A 277 16.51 11.35 -14.50
CA THR A 277 15.18 11.82 -14.12
C THR A 277 15.20 13.26 -13.63
N VAL A 278 14.12 13.99 -13.90
CA VAL A 278 13.88 15.30 -13.30
C VAL A 278 13.41 15.07 -11.86
N ASN A 279 14.21 15.51 -10.91
CA ASN A 279 13.93 15.44 -9.48
C ASN A 279 14.41 16.71 -8.78
N THR A 280 14.14 16.85 -7.48
CA THR A 280 14.49 18.05 -6.72
C THR A 280 15.99 18.37 -6.74
N LEU A 281 16.87 17.34 -6.73
CA LEU A 281 18.30 17.53 -6.78
C LEU A 281 18.77 18.02 -8.15
N THR A 282 18.26 17.43 -9.24
CA THR A 282 18.59 17.86 -10.62
C THR A 282 18.07 19.25 -10.90
N LEU A 283 16.87 19.60 -10.41
CA LEU A 283 16.32 20.94 -10.52
C LEU A 283 17.14 21.98 -9.73
N LEU A 284 17.59 21.65 -8.52
CA LEU A 284 18.47 22.50 -7.72
C LEU A 284 19.82 22.72 -8.41
N ALA A 285 20.41 21.66 -8.97
CA ALA A 285 21.65 21.75 -9.75
C ALA A 285 21.48 22.64 -10.99
N MET A 286 20.34 22.59 -11.66
CA MET A 286 20.03 23.46 -12.79
C MET A 286 19.94 24.93 -12.38
N VAL A 287 19.28 25.25 -11.25
CA VAL A 287 19.22 26.62 -10.72
C VAL A 287 20.64 27.16 -10.44
N LEU A 288 21.50 26.30 -9.87
CA LEU A 288 22.90 26.67 -9.61
C LEU A 288 23.69 26.89 -10.92
N ALA A 289 23.47 26.04 -11.91
CA ALA A 289 24.14 26.12 -13.22
C ALA A 289 23.73 27.39 -13.99
N ILE A 290 22.52 27.92 -13.80
CA ILE A 290 22.08 29.18 -14.41
C ILE A 290 23.02 30.32 -14.01
N GLY A 291 23.44 30.37 -12.75
CA GLY A 291 24.40 31.38 -12.28
C GLY A 291 25.73 31.32 -13.05
N LEU A 292 26.27 30.12 -13.28
CA LEU A 292 27.49 29.90 -14.05
C LEU A 292 27.34 30.29 -15.53
N VAL A 293 26.21 29.87 -16.15
CA VAL A 293 25.92 30.21 -17.56
C VAL A 293 25.81 31.73 -17.75
N VAL A 294 25.22 32.41 -16.77
CA VAL A 294 25.09 33.87 -16.82
C VAL A 294 26.45 34.54 -16.73
N ASP A 295 27.33 34.09 -15.82
CA ASP A 295 28.69 34.61 -15.66
C ASP A 295 29.50 34.45 -16.94
N ASP A 296 29.45 33.31 -17.58
CA ASP A 296 30.11 33.03 -18.86
C ASP A 296 29.54 33.88 -20.03
N ALA A 297 28.22 34.15 -19.98
CA ALA A 297 27.56 34.97 -21.01
C ALA A 297 27.87 36.48 -20.88
N ILE A 298 28.22 36.96 -19.67
CA ILE A 298 28.60 38.35 -19.37
C ILE A 298 30.06 38.61 -19.69
#